data_c261d7fba242ff718623554630dc8551
#
_entry.id   c261d7fba242ff718623554630dc8551
#
_cell.length_a   1.000
_cell.length_b   1.000
_cell.length_c   1.000
_cell.angle_alpha   90.00
_cell.angle_beta   90.00
_cell.angle_gamma   90.00
#
_symmetry.space_group_name_H-M   'P 1'
#
loop_
_entity.id
_entity.type
_entity.pdbx_description
1 polymer ?
#
loop_
_entity_poly.entity_id
_entity_poly.type
_entity_poly.pdbx_seq_one_letter_code
_entity_poly.pdbx_strand_id
1 'polypeptide(L)'
;MVVNAAGAWAAEVAEAIGVKLPVEPVRRQVFAFRPPDPFERDLPLMILPSGLYFRSETGGLVLVGRSFDDDPVGFDFSWERKRFEEILWPELAEIVPSFDRLKLVRGWAGLYDVNRLDGNAILGEWPEIKGLFIMTGFSGHGLQQAPAVGRYISELIIGKTPTLDLSVLSPQRILEHRPLTESGIV
;
A
#
# COMPACT_ATOMS: atom_id res chain seq x y z
N MET A 1 -0.29 -25.86 -9.43
CA MET A 1 -0.67 -24.46 -9.55
C MET A 1 -0.48 -23.80 -8.19
N VAL A 2 0.16 -22.63 -8.15
CA VAL A 2 0.44 -21.83 -6.96
C VAL A 2 0.11 -20.38 -7.27
N VAL A 3 -0.51 -19.67 -6.31
CA VAL A 3 -0.71 -18.21 -6.38
C VAL A 3 0.09 -17.58 -5.26
N ASN A 4 1.09 -16.78 -5.62
CA ASN A 4 1.85 -15.99 -4.66
C ASN A 4 1.14 -14.65 -4.44
N ALA A 5 0.42 -14.56 -3.33
CA ALA A 5 -0.28 -13.36 -2.85
C ALA A 5 0.23 -12.99 -1.44
N ALA A 6 1.53 -13.20 -1.20
CA ALA A 6 2.12 -13.10 0.12
C ALA A 6 2.45 -11.65 0.55
N GLY A 7 2.02 -10.63 -0.22
CA GLY A 7 2.23 -9.22 0.11
C GLY A 7 3.71 -8.92 0.34
N ALA A 8 4.05 -8.36 1.50
CA ALA A 8 5.43 -8.00 1.85
C ALA A 8 6.43 -9.17 1.84
N TRP A 9 5.97 -10.42 1.93
CA TRP A 9 6.79 -11.65 1.87
C TRP A 9 6.85 -12.27 0.48
N ALA A 10 6.20 -11.66 -0.52
CA ALA A 10 6.08 -12.25 -1.85
C ALA A 10 7.42 -12.49 -2.54
N ALA A 11 8.40 -11.61 -2.32
CA ALA A 11 9.75 -11.79 -2.87
C ALA A 11 10.47 -13.00 -2.27
N GLU A 12 10.38 -13.20 -0.94
CA GLU A 12 10.98 -14.37 -0.27
C GLU A 12 10.35 -15.69 -0.75
N VAL A 13 9.00 -15.70 -0.88
CA VAL A 13 8.29 -16.88 -1.42
C VAL A 13 8.71 -17.17 -2.85
N ALA A 14 8.87 -16.14 -3.68
CA ALA A 14 9.32 -16.30 -5.07
C ALA A 14 10.79 -16.76 -5.17
N GLU A 15 11.66 -16.22 -4.30
CA GLU A 15 13.07 -16.58 -4.28
C GLU A 15 13.30 -18.05 -3.94
N ALA A 16 12.45 -18.64 -3.08
CA ALA A 16 12.51 -20.06 -2.74
C ALA A 16 12.36 -21.01 -3.97
N ILE A 17 11.83 -20.50 -5.08
CA ILE A 17 11.67 -21.21 -6.35
C ILE A 17 12.46 -20.57 -7.50
N GLY A 18 13.44 -19.72 -7.17
CA GLY A 18 14.37 -19.12 -8.13
C GLY A 18 13.80 -17.91 -8.90
N VAL A 19 12.66 -17.37 -8.51
CA VAL A 19 12.05 -16.19 -9.14
C VAL A 19 12.44 -14.93 -8.34
N LYS A 20 12.95 -13.92 -9.03
CA LYS A 20 13.29 -12.62 -8.44
C LYS A 20 12.19 -11.60 -8.72
N LEU A 21 11.52 -11.12 -7.67
CA LEU A 21 10.55 -10.05 -7.75
C LEU A 21 11.16 -8.75 -7.20
N PRO A 22 10.97 -7.60 -7.87
CA PRO A 22 11.42 -6.30 -7.37
C PRO A 22 10.48 -5.75 -6.29
N VAL A 23 10.10 -6.58 -5.34
CA VAL A 23 9.16 -6.26 -4.27
C VAL A 23 9.89 -6.24 -2.95
N GLU A 24 9.76 -5.15 -2.22
CA GLU A 24 10.38 -4.96 -0.91
C GLU A 24 9.33 -4.65 0.16
N PRO A 25 9.51 -5.21 1.37
CA PRO A 25 8.71 -4.81 2.53
C PRO A 25 9.13 -3.40 2.97
N VAL A 26 8.21 -2.44 2.93
CA VAL A 26 8.47 -1.07 3.39
C VAL A 26 7.56 -0.75 4.56
N ARG A 27 8.17 -0.37 5.68
CA ARG A 27 7.42 -0.01 6.89
C ARG A 27 6.63 1.28 6.67
N ARG A 28 5.32 1.23 6.90
CA ARG A 28 4.42 2.38 6.89
C ARG A 28 3.77 2.54 8.25
N GLN A 29 3.67 3.76 8.74
CA GLN A 29 3.16 4.05 10.06
C GLN A 29 1.82 4.80 9.97
N VAL A 30 0.88 4.37 10.81
CA VAL A 30 -0.43 5.00 10.94
C VAL A 30 -0.65 5.35 12.40
N PHE A 31 -1.26 6.50 12.64
CA PHE A 31 -1.53 7.00 13.97
C PHE A 31 -3.01 7.28 14.14
N ALA A 32 -3.54 6.98 15.32
CA ALA A 32 -4.89 7.32 15.70
C ALA A 32 -4.84 8.41 16.77
N PHE A 33 -5.57 9.49 16.55
CA PHE A 33 -5.71 10.54 17.52
C PHE A 33 -7.19 10.90 17.76
N ARG A 34 -7.45 11.53 18.88
CA ARG A 34 -8.75 12.11 19.21
C ARG A 34 -8.71 13.60 18.97
N PRO A 35 -9.59 14.15 18.12
CA PRO A 35 -9.71 15.59 17.95
C PRO A 35 -10.25 16.22 19.25
N PRO A 36 -10.01 17.51 19.51
CA PRO A 36 -10.50 18.19 20.71
C PRO A 36 -12.03 18.25 20.74
N ASP A 37 -12.65 18.43 19.58
CA ASP A 37 -14.09 18.51 19.42
C ASP A 37 -14.54 17.43 18.41
N PRO A 38 -15.68 16.77 18.62
CA PRO A 38 -16.21 15.79 17.68
C PRO A 38 -16.61 16.49 16.38
N PHE A 39 -16.44 15.79 15.26
CA PHE A 39 -16.95 16.27 13.99
C PHE A 39 -18.47 16.11 13.90
N GLU A 40 -19.16 17.05 13.28
CA GLU A 40 -20.60 16.95 12.98
C GLU A 40 -20.88 15.82 11.94
N ARG A 41 -19.91 15.54 11.09
CA ARG A 41 -19.96 14.48 10.08
C ARG A 41 -18.60 13.78 9.98
N ASP A 42 -18.62 12.51 9.62
CA ASP A 42 -17.39 11.78 9.35
C ASP A 42 -16.62 12.44 8.20
N LEU A 43 -15.32 12.62 8.42
CA LEU A 43 -14.42 13.10 7.38
C LEU A 43 -14.16 11.97 6.38
N PRO A 44 -14.27 12.24 5.07
CA PRO A 44 -13.78 11.33 4.06
C PRO A 44 -12.26 11.20 4.16
N LEU A 45 -11.67 10.33 3.35
CA LEU A 45 -10.23 10.32 3.20
C LEU A 45 -9.78 11.64 2.55
N MET A 46 -9.05 12.44 3.34
CA MET A 46 -8.41 13.67 2.90
C MET A 46 -6.96 13.38 2.59
N ILE A 47 -6.47 13.83 1.44
CA ILE A 47 -5.07 13.68 1.03
C ILE A 47 -4.53 15.07 0.73
N LEU A 48 -3.44 15.44 1.38
CA LEU A 48 -2.78 16.74 1.21
C LEU A 48 -1.72 16.66 0.10
N PRO A 49 -1.29 17.77 -0.47
CA PRO A 49 -0.22 17.80 -1.48
C PRO A 49 1.11 17.20 -1.00
N SER A 50 1.34 17.18 0.31
CA SER A 50 2.50 16.53 0.93
C SER A 50 2.45 15.01 0.94
N GLY A 51 1.30 14.41 0.58
CA GLY A 51 1.01 12.99 0.75
C GLY A 51 0.51 12.61 2.15
N LEU A 52 0.37 13.58 3.08
CA LEU A 52 -0.29 13.31 4.36
C LEU A 52 -1.76 13.03 4.10
N TYR A 53 -2.26 11.94 4.65
CA TYR A 53 -3.67 11.59 4.57
C TYR A 53 -4.27 11.42 5.97
N PHE A 54 -5.54 11.77 6.10
CA PHE A 54 -6.31 11.51 7.32
C PHE A 54 -7.79 11.29 7.02
N ARG A 55 -8.48 10.59 7.90
CA ARG A 55 -9.92 10.31 7.83
C ARG A 55 -10.52 10.03 9.19
N SER A 56 -11.83 10.19 9.31
CA SER A 56 -12.56 9.71 10.49
C SER A 56 -12.46 8.19 10.64
N GLU A 57 -12.48 7.76 11.91
CA GLU A 57 -12.53 6.36 12.30
C GLU A 57 -13.55 6.18 13.42
N THR A 58 -14.02 4.94 13.59
CA THR A 58 -14.99 4.60 14.64
C THR A 58 -14.53 5.04 16.02
N GLY A 59 -15.50 5.39 16.89
CA GLY A 59 -15.24 5.84 18.25
C GLY A 59 -14.73 7.28 18.36
N GLY A 60 -14.97 8.11 17.34
CA GLY A 60 -14.60 9.53 17.31
C GLY A 60 -13.08 9.73 17.19
N LEU A 61 -12.39 8.79 16.57
CA LEU A 61 -10.97 8.88 16.26
C LEU A 61 -10.75 9.42 14.86
N VAL A 62 -9.54 9.89 14.61
CA VAL A 62 -9.02 10.19 13.28
C VAL A 62 -7.76 9.37 13.06
N LEU A 63 -7.69 8.72 11.91
CA LEU A 63 -6.47 8.09 11.43
C LEU A 63 -5.68 9.06 10.58
N VAL A 64 -4.36 9.04 10.73
CA VAL A 64 -3.43 9.82 9.91
C VAL A 64 -2.20 9.00 9.59
N GLY A 65 -1.69 9.20 8.38
CA GLY A 65 -0.43 8.63 7.94
C GLY A 65 0.18 9.44 6.81
N ARG A 66 1.41 9.11 6.49
CA ARG A 66 2.15 9.64 5.34
C ARG A 66 3.24 8.65 4.97
N SER A 67 3.42 8.44 3.69
CA SER A 67 4.56 7.71 3.14
C SER A 67 5.74 8.65 2.94
N PHE A 68 6.95 8.18 3.28
CA PHE A 68 8.18 8.92 3.05
C PHE A 68 9.12 8.07 2.19
N ASP A 69 9.95 8.71 1.37
CA ASP A 69 10.88 8.02 0.49
C ASP A 69 11.96 7.24 1.26
N ASP A 70 12.29 7.73 2.46
CA ASP A 70 13.27 7.14 3.38
C ASP A 70 12.66 6.17 4.40
N ASP A 71 11.40 5.78 4.24
CA ASP A 71 10.79 4.78 5.12
C ASP A 71 11.56 3.46 5.06
N PRO A 72 11.87 2.85 6.24
CA PRO A 72 12.74 1.69 6.32
C PRO A 72 12.22 0.48 5.55
N VAL A 73 13.13 -0.17 4.83
CA VAL A 73 12.92 -1.48 4.21
C VAL A 73 13.20 -2.56 5.25
N GLY A 74 12.38 -3.58 5.28
CA GLY A 74 12.53 -4.74 6.18
C GLY A 74 11.25 -5.07 6.94
N PHE A 75 11.32 -6.19 7.69
CA PHE A 75 10.19 -6.72 8.47
C PHE A 75 10.16 -6.13 9.88
N ASP A 76 10.03 -4.81 9.97
CA ASP A 76 9.93 -4.08 11.23
C ASP A 76 8.51 -3.50 11.40
N PHE A 77 7.87 -3.80 12.52
CA PHE A 77 6.53 -3.32 12.89
C PHE A 77 6.57 -2.28 14.02
N SER A 78 7.76 -1.78 14.36
CA SER A 78 7.88 -0.69 15.32
C SER A 78 7.33 0.61 14.73
N TRP A 79 6.82 1.46 15.59
CA TRP A 79 6.37 2.79 15.21
C TRP A 79 7.03 3.85 16.10
N GLU A 80 7.14 5.06 15.58
CA GLU A 80 7.91 6.13 16.19
C GLU A 80 6.99 7.30 16.58
N ARG A 81 6.83 7.49 17.88
CA ARG A 81 6.02 8.59 18.41
C ARG A 81 6.49 9.97 17.89
N LYS A 82 7.80 10.16 17.76
CA LYS A 82 8.40 11.39 17.25
C LYS A 82 7.95 11.74 15.83
N ARG A 83 7.77 10.74 14.94
CA ARG A 83 7.26 10.97 13.59
C ARG A 83 5.89 11.65 13.61
N PHE A 84 5.02 11.24 14.52
CA PHE A 84 3.75 11.92 14.70
C PHE A 84 3.93 13.33 15.28
N GLU A 85 4.65 13.45 16.38
CA GLU A 85 4.76 14.71 17.15
C GLU A 85 5.54 15.78 16.41
N GLU A 86 6.58 15.42 15.68
CA GLU A 86 7.50 16.37 15.05
C GLU A 86 7.16 16.68 13.59
N ILE A 87 6.42 15.78 12.89
CA ILE A 87 6.15 15.92 11.45
C ILE A 87 4.65 16.01 11.16
N LEU A 88 3.87 14.99 11.55
CA LEU A 88 2.47 14.91 11.13
C LEU A 88 1.57 15.87 11.89
N TRP A 89 1.76 16.00 13.20
CA TRP A 89 0.94 16.89 14.03
C TRP A 89 1.08 18.36 13.67
N PRO A 90 2.28 18.94 13.48
CA PRO A 90 2.42 20.33 13.03
C PRO A 90 1.67 20.59 11.72
N GLU A 91 1.83 19.71 10.71
CA GLU A 91 1.16 19.85 9.42
C GLU A 91 -0.37 19.74 9.55
N LEU A 92 -0.87 18.83 10.38
CA LEU A 92 -2.30 18.74 10.68
C LEU A 92 -2.85 20.01 11.32
N ALA A 93 -2.11 20.61 12.26
CA ALA A 93 -2.52 21.83 12.95
C ALA A 93 -2.53 23.07 12.04
N GLU A 94 -1.67 23.10 11.03
CA GLU A 94 -1.70 24.16 10.00
C GLU A 94 -2.98 24.10 9.16
N ILE A 95 -3.46 22.90 8.82
CA ILE A 95 -4.67 22.71 7.99
C ILE A 95 -5.95 22.84 8.83
N VAL A 96 -5.94 22.28 10.03
CA VAL A 96 -7.07 22.31 10.96
C VAL A 96 -6.59 22.88 12.30
N PRO A 97 -6.70 24.21 12.51
CA PRO A 97 -6.12 24.87 13.68
C PRO A 97 -6.56 24.30 15.04
N SER A 98 -7.76 23.74 15.15
CA SER A 98 -8.19 23.08 16.38
C SER A 98 -7.38 21.83 16.74
N PHE A 99 -6.69 21.22 15.77
CA PHE A 99 -5.86 20.04 15.99
C PHE A 99 -4.56 20.33 16.76
N ASP A 100 -4.25 21.59 17.08
CA ASP A 100 -3.19 21.94 18.03
C ASP A 100 -3.42 21.30 19.42
N ARG A 101 -4.69 20.96 19.75
CA ARG A 101 -5.11 20.35 21.01
C ARG A 101 -5.51 18.87 20.88
N LEU A 102 -5.19 18.22 19.77
CA LEU A 102 -5.49 16.80 19.60
C LEU A 102 -4.76 15.92 20.63
N LYS A 103 -5.23 14.71 20.83
CA LYS A 103 -4.60 13.72 21.71
C LYS A 103 -4.23 12.46 20.92
N LEU A 104 -2.95 12.20 20.79
CA LEU A 104 -2.48 10.92 20.24
C LEU A 104 -2.96 9.78 21.13
N VAL A 105 -3.66 8.81 20.54
CA VAL A 105 -4.18 7.62 21.22
C VAL A 105 -3.22 6.45 21.05
N ARG A 106 -2.81 6.16 19.82
CA ARG A 106 -1.84 5.09 19.51
C ARG A 106 -1.24 5.27 18.11
N GLY A 107 -0.13 4.59 17.88
CA GLY A 107 0.41 4.33 16.55
C GLY A 107 0.58 2.84 16.32
N TRP A 108 0.73 2.44 15.09
CA TRP A 108 1.17 1.11 14.67
C TRP A 108 1.87 1.19 13.32
N ALA A 109 2.57 0.13 12.95
CA ALA A 109 3.17 0.00 11.64
C ALA A 109 2.64 -1.24 10.93
N GLY A 110 2.63 -1.17 9.61
CA GLY A 110 2.40 -2.29 8.71
C GLY A 110 3.44 -2.26 7.59
N LEU A 111 3.44 -3.29 6.76
CA LEU A 111 4.37 -3.39 5.65
C LEU A 111 3.63 -3.23 4.33
N TYR A 112 4.09 -2.31 3.50
CA TYR A 112 3.73 -2.29 2.09
C TYR A 112 4.62 -3.24 1.31
N ASP A 113 4.06 -3.90 0.31
CA ASP A 113 4.76 -4.67 -0.71
C ASP A 113 5.13 -3.75 -1.88
N VAL A 114 6.20 -2.98 -1.70
CA VAL A 114 6.57 -1.94 -2.67
C VAL A 114 7.28 -2.55 -3.87
N ASN A 115 6.67 -2.41 -5.06
CA ASN A 115 7.34 -2.75 -6.32
C ASN A 115 8.34 -1.65 -6.70
N ARG A 116 9.62 -1.95 -6.63
CA ARG A 116 10.71 -0.99 -6.88
C ARG A 116 10.92 -0.68 -8.36
N LEU A 117 10.31 -1.42 -9.28
CA LEU A 117 10.40 -1.09 -10.70
C LEU A 117 9.59 0.17 -11.01
N ASP A 118 8.35 0.26 -10.51
CA ASP A 118 7.42 1.33 -10.90
C ASP A 118 6.24 1.57 -9.93
N GLY A 119 6.21 0.93 -8.77
CA GLY A 119 5.13 1.08 -7.80
C GLY A 119 3.83 0.34 -8.16
N ASN A 120 3.73 -0.26 -9.35
CA ASN A 120 2.51 -0.92 -9.81
C ASN A 120 2.48 -2.41 -9.49
N ALA A 121 1.27 -2.96 -9.30
CA ALA A 121 1.06 -4.36 -9.02
C ALA A 121 1.62 -5.27 -10.13
N ILE A 122 2.03 -6.46 -9.75
CA ILE A 122 2.50 -7.53 -10.65
C ILE A 122 1.43 -8.62 -10.64
N LEU A 123 0.74 -8.81 -11.79
CA LEU A 123 -0.45 -9.64 -11.88
C LEU A 123 -0.40 -10.63 -13.04
N GLY A 124 -0.53 -11.91 -12.77
CA GLY A 124 -0.67 -12.95 -13.80
C GLY A 124 0.27 -14.12 -13.63
N GLU A 125 0.26 -15.02 -14.62
CA GLU A 125 1.14 -16.19 -14.65
C GLU A 125 2.58 -15.75 -14.91
N TRP A 126 3.53 -16.32 -14.16
CA TRP A 126 4.96 -16.08 -14.38
C TRP A 126 5.39 -16.75 -15.68
N PRO A 127 5.99 -15.99 -16.64
CA PRO A 127 6.22 -16.50 -18.01
C PRO A 127 7.08 -17.76 -18.10
N GLU A 128 8.05 -17.92 -17.19
CA GLU A 128 9.02 -19.02 -17.20
C GLU A 128 8.57 -20.24 -16.39
N ILE A 129 7.51 -20.13 -15.57
CA ILE A 129 7.04 -21.23 -14.70
C ILE A 129 5.52 -21.37 -14.82
N LYS A 130 5.11 -22.35 -15.61
CA LYS A 130 3.69 -22.67 -15.80
C LYS A 130 2.99 -23.02 -14.49
N GLY A 131 1.84 -22.41 -14.24
CA GLY A 131 1.04 -22.65 -13.05
C GLY A 131 1.49 -21.83 -11.82
N LEU A 132 2.48 -20.95 -11.96
CA LEU A 132 2.84 -19.95 -10.94
C LEU A 132 2.18 -18.63 -11.29
N PHE A 133 1.27 -18.17 -10.45
CA PHE A 133 0.62 -16.87 -10.56
C PHE A 133 1.16 -15.90 -9.51
N ILE A 134 1.44 -14.68 -9.91
CA ILE A 134 1.90 -13.59 -9.04
C ILE A 134 0.77 -12.58 -8.85
N MET A 135 0.55 -12.17 -7.61
CA MET A 135 -0.42 -11.16 -7.21
C MET A 135 0.17 -10.36 -6.04
N THR A 136 1.04 -9.39 -6.31
CA THR A 136 1.80 -8.63 -5.32
C THR A 136 2.29 -7.29 -5.88
N GLY A 137 3.01 -6.51 -5.06
CA GLY A 137 3.63 -5.26 -5.49
C GLY A 137 2.65 -4.09 -5.56
N PHE A 138 1.60 -4.13 -4.76
CA PHE A 138 0.52 -3.12 -4.79
C PHE A 138 0.93 -1.76 -4.24
N SER A 139 2.05 -1.66 -3.57
CA SER A 139 2.65 -0.41 -3.07
C SER A 139 1.68 0.47 -2.26
N GLY A 140 0.74 -0.18 -1.53
CA GLY A 140 -0.26 0.48 -0.67
C GLY A 140 -1.67 0.54 -1.25
N HIS A 141 -1.90 0.18 -2.52
CA HIS A 141 -3.21 0.28 -3.18
C HIS A 141 -4.00 -1.04 -3.21
N GLY A 142 -3.46 -2.10 -2.59
CA GLY A 142 -4.01 -3.46 -2.73
C GLY A 142 -5.44 -3.63 -2.20
N LEU A 143 -5.81 -2.93 -1.14
CA LEU A 143 -7.14 -3.08 -0.55
C LEU A 143 -8.26 -2.65 -1.52
N GLN A 144 -8.10 -1.50 -2.17
CA GLN A 144 -9.06 -0.96 -3.13
C GLN A 144 -9.12 -1.82 -4.40
N GLN A 145 -7.99 -2.37 -4.81
CA GLN A 145 -7.84 -3.13 -6.06
C GLN A 145 -8.22 -4.61 -5.90
N ALA A 146 -8.22 -5.14 -4.68
CA ALA A 146 -8.39 -6.58 -4.40
C ALA A 146 -9.59 -7.25 -5.09
N PRO A 147 -10.81 -6.66 -5.15
CA PRO A 147 -11.94 -7.30 -5.84
C PRO A 147 -11.72 -7.47 -7.34
N ALA A 148 -11.18 -6.45 -8.00
CA ALA A 148 -10.91 -6.48 -9.45
C ALA A 148 -9.77 -7.46 -9.78
N VAL A 149 -8.69 -7.40 -9.00
CA VAL A 149 -7.53 -8.27 -9.16
C VAL A 149 -7.87 -9.73 -8.88
N GLY A 150 -8.60 -10.00 -7.81
CA GLY A 150 -9.05 -11.36 -7.47
C GLY A 150 -9.88 -11.98 -8.60
N ARG A 151 -10.77 -11.19 -9.20
CA ARG A 151 -11.56 -11.61 -10.37
C ARG A 151 -10.65 -11.90 -11.57
N TYR A 152 -9.75 -10.97 -11.91
CA TYR A 152 -8.82 -11.12 -13.03
C TYR A 152 -7.97 -12.40 -12.91
N ILE A 153 -7.34 -12.61 -11.76
CA ILE A 153 -6.50 -13.80 -11.52
C ILE A 153 -7.34 -15.09 -11.56
N SER A 154 -8.54 -15.08 -10.99
CA SER A 154 -9.41 -16.26 -11.03
C SER A 154 -9.84 -16.63 -12.46
N GLU A 155 -10.17 -15.64 -13.29
CA GLU A 155 -10.53 -15.85 -14.70
C GLU A 155 -9.33 -16.43 -15.49
N LEU A 156 -8.11 -15.94 -15.26
CA LEU A 156 -6.89 -16.52 -15.85
C LEU A 156 -6.67 -17.97 -15.43
N ILE A 157 -6.80 -18.27 -14.13
CA ILE A 157 -6.58 -19.61 -13.57
C ILE A 157 -7.52 -20.66 -14.18
N ILE A 158 -8.78 -20.30 -14.42
CA ILE A 158 -9.78 -21.22 -15.03
C ILE A 158 -9.79 -21.17 -16.56
N GLY A 159 -8.83 -20.48 -17.16
CA GLY A 159 -8.67 -20.41 -18.62
C GLY A 159 -9.73 -19.58 -19.34
N LYS A 160 -10.40 -18.67 -18.65
CA LYS A 160 -11.33 -17.72 -19.27
C LYS A 160 -10.61 -16.46 -19.73
N THR A 161 -11.13 -15.83 -20.78
CA THR A 161 -10.70 -14.48 -21.13
C THR A 161 -11.14 -13.53 -20.02
N PRO A 162 -10.21 -12.75 -19.41
CA PRO A 162 -10.55 -11.83 -18.36
C PRO A 162 -11.55 -10.75 -18.81
N THR A 163 -12.49 -10.46 -17.94
CA THR A 163 -13.50 -9.40 -18.19
C THR A 163 -12.88 -8.00 -18.13
N LEU A 164 -11.84 -7.86 -17.28
CA LEU A 164 -11.02 -6.65 -17.19
C LEU A 164 -9.67 -6.93 -17.83
N ASP A 165 -9.22 -6.07 -18.72
CA ASP A 165 -7.87 -6.19 -19.25
C ASP A 165 -6.86 -5.52 -18.30
N LEU A 166 -6.19 -6.33 -17.50
CA LEU A 166 -5.08 -5.92 -16.65
C LEU A 166 -3.73 -6.46 -17.15
N SER A 167 -3.65 -6.84 -18.44
CA SER A 167 -2.43 -7.40 -19.05
C SER A 167 -1.23 -6.44 -18.99
N VAL A 168 -1.47 -5.15 -18.93
CA VAL A 168 -0.43 -4.13 -18.72
C VAL A 168 0.36 -4.36 -17.43
N LEU A 169 -0.24 -4.99 -16.42
CA LEU A 169 0.38 -5.32 -15.11
C LEU A 169 1.06 -6.71 -15.12
N SER A 170 1.17 -7.37 -16.29
CA SER A 170 1.70 -8.74 -16.38
C SER A 170 3.15 -8.85 -15.87
N PRO A 171 3.55 -10.03 -15.32
CA PRO A 171 4.92 -10.27 -14.88
C PRO A 171 5.96 -10.17 -16.00
N GLN A 172 5.57 -10.30 -17.27
CA GLN A 172 6.45 -10.16 -18.43
C GLN A 172 7.22 -8.83 -18.39
N ARG A 173 6.59 -7.72 -17.96
CA ARG A 173 7.25 -6.42 -17.86
C ARG A 173 8.39 -6.37 -16.83
N ILE A 174 8.34 -7.26 -15.84
CA ILE A 174 9.41 -7.37 -14.83
C ILE A 174 10.65 -7.98 -15.47
N LEU A 175 10.49 -9.06 -16.22
CA LEU A 175 11.57 -9.71 -16.96
C LEU A 175 12.18 -8.79 -18.03
N GLU A 176 11.37 -7.97 -18.66
CA GLU A 176 11.78 -7.02 -19.70
C GLU A 176 12.27 -5.68 -19.14
N HIS A 177 12.25 -5.47 -17.83
CA HIS A 177 12.57 -4.18 -17.19
C HIS A 177 11.80 -2.99 -17.81
N ARG A 178 10.51 -3.19 -18.09
CA ARG A 178 9.60 -2.16 -18.65
C ARG A 178 8.73 -1.54 -17.55
N PRO A 179 9.13 -0.42 -16.94
CA PRO A 179 8.29 0.26 -15.97
C PRO A 179 7.05 0.87 -16.64
N LEU A 180 5.94 0.88 -15.90
CA LEU A 180 4.77 1.68 -16.26
C LEU A 180 4.95 3.08 -15.70
N THR A 181 4.82 4.07 -16.58
CA THR A 181 4.89 5.48 -16.14
C THR A 181 3.47 5.93 -15.83
N GLU A 182 3.18 6.15 -14.57
CA GLU A 182 1.94 6.79 -14.14
C GLU A 182 2.25 8.23 -13.71
N SER A 183 1.38 9.16 -14.10
CA SER A 183 1.42 10.53 -13.63
C SER A 183 0.23 10.78 -12.72
N GLY A 184 0.46 11.33 -11.52
CA GLY A 184 -0.61 11.75 -10.61
C GLY A 184 -0.98 10.71 -9.53
N ILE A 185 -0.10 9.77 -9.23
CA ILE A 185 -0.24 8.93 -8.03
C ILE A 185 0.23 9.75 -6.82
N VAL A 186 -0.62 9.84 -5.82
CA VAL A 186 -0.34 10.50 -4.54
C VAL A 186 0.13 9.48 -3.50
#